data_3e96cf3bf1ddb924b7c1127e0ab8dab4
#
_entry.id   3e96cf3bf1ddb924b7c1127e0ab8dab4
#
_cell.length_a   1.000
_cell.length_b   1.000
_cell.length_c   1.000
_cell.angle_alpha   90.00
_cell.angle_beta   90.00
_cell.angle_gamma   90.00
#
_symmetry.space_group_name_H-M   'P 1'
#
loop_
_entity.id
_entity.type
_entity.pdbx_description
1 polymer ?
#
loop_
_entity_poly.entity_id
_entity_poly.type
_entity_poly.pdbx_seq_one_letter_code
_entity_poly.pdbx_strand_id
1 'polypeptide(L)'
;QAESGGMNISWYIVLSALLFTIGAIGILVRRSPMVILLCLELMLNAGNLALVAFSREVGNAQGQVFALVVMVIAACEVVVGLGLIVAIFRRKLPLDVDDLSELRG
;
A
#
# COMPACT_ATOMS: atom_id res chain seq x y z
N GLN A 1 8.46 23.92 -17.57
CA GLN A 1 7.85 23.08 -17.36
C GLN A 1 8.04 21.76 -17.95
N ALA A 2 7.16 21.33 -18.73
CA ALA A 2 7.24 19.97 -19.20
C ALA A 2 8.53 19.72 -19.94
N GLU A 3 8.97 20.71 -20.60
CA GLU A 3 10.14 20.52 -21.40
C GLU A 3 11.41 20.53 -20.62
N SER A 4 11.34 20.69 -19.37
CA SER A 4 12.57 20.77 -18.59
C SER A 4 13.12 19.38 -18.32
N GLY A 5 12.97 18.47 -19.24
CA GLY A 5 13.61 17.18 -19.14
C GLY A 5 12.89 16.17 -18.29
N GLY A 6 11.80 16.55 -17.71
CA GLY A 6 11.03 15.63 -16.90
C GLY A 6 9.61 15.52 -17.39
N MET A 7 8.89 14.65 -16.78
CA MET A 7 7.49 14.51 -17.09
C MET A 7 6.72 15.69 -16.55
N ASN A 8 5.68 16.04 -17.28
CA ASN A 8 4.72 17.00 -16.82
C ASN A 8 4.07 16.52 -15.54
N ILE A 9 3.65 17.46 -14.71
CA ILE A 9 2.92 17.06 -13.50
C ILE A 9 1.67 16.27 -13.86
N SER A 10 1.09 16.59 -15.01
CA SER A 10 -0.11 15.87 -15.45
C SER A 10 0.15 14.37 -15.58
N TRP A 11 1.33 14.00 -16.06
CA TRP A 11 1.67 12.59 -16.20
C TRP A 11 1.78 11.92 -14.85
N TYR A 12 2.36 12.60 -13.90
CA TYR A 12 2.48 12.04 -12.55
C TYR A 12 1.11 11.87 -11.91
N ILE A 13 0.24 12.83 -12.12
CA ILE A 13 -1.10 12.75 -11.55
C ILE A 13 -1.89 11.63 -12.21
N VAL A 14 -1.76 11.47 -13.53
CA VAL A 14 -2.43 10.38 -14.22
C VAL A 14 -1.94 9.04 -13.71
N LEU A 15 -0.62 8.89 -13.55
CA LEU A 15 -0.06 7.67 -13.02
C LEU A 15 -0.56 7.40 -11.60
N SER A 16 -0.59 8.44 -10.79
CA SER A 16 -1.09 8.33 -9.43
C SER A 16 -2.54 7.86 -9.42
N ALA A 17 -3.37 8.45 -10.28
CA ALA A 17 -4.77 8.07 -10.36
C ALA A 17 -4.92 6.62 -10.81
N LEU A 18 -4.10 6.19 -11.76
CA LEU A 18 -4.13 4.81 -12.22
C LEU A 18 -3.79 3.85 -11.11
N LEU A 19 -2.70 4.14 -10.39
CA LEU A 19 -2.27 3.27 -9.30
C LEU A 19 -3.31 3.21 -8.21
N PHE A 20 -3.90 4.34 -7.88
CA PHE A 20 -4.94 4.38 -6.85
C PHE A 20 -6.14 3.56 -7.28
N THR A 21 -6.53 3.70 -8.53
CA THR A 21 -7.68 2.97 -9.07
C THR A 21 -7.43 1.48 -9.06
N ILE A 22 -6.23 1.07 -9.47
CA ILE A 22 -5.88 -0.35 -9.46
C ILE A 22 -5.96 -0.90 -8.04
N GLY A 23 -5.42 -0.16 -7.09
CA GLY A 23 -5.48 -0.59 -5.70
C GLY A 23 -6.89 -0.70 -5.19
N ALA A 24 -7.71 0.29 -5.50
CA ALA A 24 -9.10 0.29 -5.05
C ALA A 24 -9.88 -0.88 -5.65
N ILE A 25 -9.68 -1.14 -6.94
CA ILE A 25 -10.33 -2.26 -7.59
C ILE A 25 -9.88 -3.56 -6.96
N GLY A 26 -8.59 -3.67 -6.67
CA GLY A 26 -8.07 -4.89 -6.05
C GLY A 26 -8.73 -5.17 -4.72
N ILE A 27 -8.94 -4.14 -3.91
CA ILE A 27 -9.58 -4.33 -2.62
C ILE A 27 -11.02 -4.80 -2.79
N LEU A 28 -11.71 -4.25 -3.78
CA LEU A 28 -13.10 -4.61 -3.99
C LEU A 28 -13.27 -6.01 -4.57
N VAL A 29 -12.30 -6.47 -5.33
CA VAL A 29 -12.41 -7.74 -6.03
C VAL A 29 -11.89 -8.91 -5.20
N ARG A 30 -10.83 -8.69 -4.46
CA ARG A 30 -10.18 -9.79 -3.72
C ARG A 30 -10.50 -9.71 -2.25
N ARG A 31 -10.50 -10.86 -1.61
CA ARG A 31 -10.80 -10.93 -0.18
C ARG A 31 -9.61 -11.36 0.67
N SER A 32 -8.53 -11.75 0.04
CA SER A 32 -7.35 -12.17 0.77
C SER A 32 -6.78 -11.02 1.58
N PRO A 33 -6.49 -11.21 2.87
CA PRO A 33 -5.89 -10.13 3.66
C PRO A 33 -4.58 -9.66 3.09
N MET A 34 -3.81 -10.57 2.53
CA MET A 34 -2.53 -10.22 1.92
C MET A 34 -2.72 -9.28 0.74
N VAL A 35 -3.69 -9.61 -0.12
CA VAL A 35 -3.96 -8.78 -1.29
C VAL A 35 -4.50 -7.43 -0.86
N ILE A 36 -5.35 -7.39 0.15
CA ILE A 36 -5.87 -6.13 0.65
C ILE A 36 -4.74 -5.25 1.16
N LEU A 37 -3.80 -5.84 1.88
CA LEU A 37 -2.65 -5.10 2.39
C LEU A 37 -1.83 -4.53 1.24
N LEU A 38 -1.56 -5.34 0.22
CA LEU A 38 -0.81 -4.89 -0.93
C LEU A 38 -1.53 -3.77 -1.67
N CYS A 39 -2.84 -3.89 -1.80
CA CYS A 39 -3.63 -2.86 -2.49
C CYS A 39 -3.63 -1.56 -1.72
N LEU A 40 -3.73 -1.63 -0.40
CA LEU A 40 -3.65 -0.43 0.41
C LEU A 40 -2.30 0.25 0.27
N GLU A 41 -1.23 -0.55 0.22
CA GLU A 41 0.10 0.00 0.01
C GLU A 41 0.20 0.68 -1.34
N LEU A 42 -0.39 0.09 -2.35
CA LEU A 42 -0.39 0.68 -3.67
C LEU A 42 -1.13 2.01 -3.66
N MET A 43 -2.25 2.08 -2.96
CA MET A 43 -3.01 3.31 -2.86
C MET A 43 -2.23 4.39 -2.11
N LEU A 44 -1.53 4.01 -1.06
CA LEU A 44 -0.69 4.96 -0.33
C LEU A 44 0.45 5.47 -1.21
N ASN A 45 1.05 4.59 -1.98
CA ASN A 45 2.09 5.01 -2.91
C ASN A 45 1.54 5.97 -3.95
N ALA A 46 0.33 5.73 -4.41
CA ALA A 46 -0.30 6.64 -5.37
C ALA A 46 -0.47 8.02 -4.76
N GLY A 47 -0.94 8.07 -3.52
CA GLY A 47 -1.07 9.35 -2.84
C GLY A 47 0.25 10.06 -2.66
N ASN A 48 1.28 9.30 -2.32
CA ASN A 48 2.62 9.87 -2.16
C ASN A 48 3.16 10.40 -3.47
N LEU A 49 2.94 9.68 -4.55
CA LEU A 49 3.39 10.13 -5.85
C LEU A 49 2.74 11.47 -6.20
N ALA A 50 1.46 11.60 -5.96
CA ALA A 50 0.76 12.85 -6.20
C ALA A 50 1.32 13.97 -5.33
N LEU A 51 1.58 13.65 -4.07
CA LEU A 51 2.09 14.63 -3.12
C LEU A 51 3.45 15.15 -3.56
N VAL A 52 4.32 14.25 -3.96
CA VAL A 52 5.66 14.64 -4.41
C VAL A 52 5.57 15.46 -5.70
N ALA A 53 4.68 15.05 -6.62
CA ALA A 53 4.51 15.76 -7.87
C ALA A 53 4.03 17.18 -7.63
N PHE A 54 3.06 17.36 -6.76
CA PHE A 54 2.56 18.69 -6.44
C PHE A 54 3.62 19.51 -5.72
N SER A 55 4.38 18.87 -4.84
CA SER A 55 5.45 19.55 -4.13
C SER A 55 6.49 20.13 -5.11
N ARG A 56 6.83 19.35 -6.11
CA ARG A 56 7.77 19.80 -7.12
C ARG A 56 7.19 20.94 -7.94
N GLU A 57 5.92 20.83 -8.29
CA GLU A 57 5.27 21.85 -9.10
C GLU A 57 5.23 23.19 -8.36
N VAL A 58 4.92 23.14 -7.09
CA VAL A 58 4.83 24.34 -6.28
C VAL A 58 6.22 24.87 -5.88
N GLY A 59 7.21 23.98 -5.91
CA GLY A 59 8.55 24.37 -5.50
C GLY A 59 8.74 24.39 -4.00
N ASN A 60 7.95 23.60 -3.29
CA ASN A 60 7.96 23.56 -1.84
C ASN A 60 8.35 22.18 -1.37
N ALA A 61 9.46 22.10 -0.65
CA ALA A 61 9.98 20.81 -0.22
C ALA A 61 9.18 20.20 0.92
N GLN A 62 8.26 20.94 1.51
CA GLN A 62 7.49 20.41 2.63
C GLN A 62 6.66 19.21 2.21
N GLY A 63 6.14 19.23 0.98
CA GLY A 63 5.39 18.07 0.49
C GLY A 63 6.24 16.84 0.39
N GLN A 64 7.51 17.01 0.00
CA GLN A 64 8.41 15.87 -0.08
C GLN A 64 8.75 15.32 1.30
N VAL A 65 8.94 16.21 2.27
CA VAL A 65 9.17 15.78 3.64
C VAL A 65 7.96 15.02 4.16
N PHE A 66 6.78 15.53 3.90
CA PHE A 66 5.56 14.87 4.33
C PHE A 66 5.40 13.52 3.67
N ALA A 67 5.75 13.42 2.39
CA ALA A 67 5.71 12.15 1.69
C ALA A 67 6.65 11.14 2.33
N LEU A 68 7.82 11.60 2.75
CA LEU A 68 8.75 10.73 3.43
C LEU A 68 8.16 10.18 4.73
N VAL A 69 7.50 11.04 5.48
CA VAL A 69 6.84 10.62 6.72
C VAL A 69 5.77 9.58 6.42
N VAL A 70 4.98 9.82 5.38
CA VAL A 70 3.94 8.86 5.00
C VAL A 70 4.56 7.55 4.58
N MET A 71 5.70 7.57 3.90
CA MET A 71 6.37 6.34 3.51
C MET A 71 6.82 5.55 4.73
N VAL A 72 7.31 6.22 5.76
CA VAL A 72 7.70 5.54 6.99
C VAL A 72 6.47 4.92 7.65
N ILE A 73 5.37 5.66 7.70
CA ILE A 73 4.14 5.14 8.27
C ILE A 73 3.65 3.93 7.48
N ALA A 74 3.72 4.01 6.16
CA ALA A 74 3.29 2.91 5.31
C ALA A 74 4.15 1.68 5.54
N ALA A 75 5.45 1.88 5.70
CA ALA A 75 6.34 0.76 5.98
C ALA A 75 6.00 0.11 7.31
N CYS A 76 5.71 0.92 8.31
CA CYS A 76 5.31 0.39 9.61
C CYS A 76 4.00 -0.38 9.51
N GLU A 77 3.06 0.14 8.73
CA GLU A 77 1.79 -0.55 8.55
C GLU A 77 1.98 -1.90 7.88
N VAL A 78 2.87 -1.98 6.91
CA VAL A 78 3.14 -3.25 6.24
C VAL A 78 3.71 -4.26 7.24
N VAL A 79 4.67 -3.82 8.05
CA VAL A 79 5.29 -4.71 9.03
C VAL A 79 4.25 -5.21 10.01
N VAL A 80 3.44 -4.31 10.55
CA VAL A 80 2.41 -4.69 11.51
C VAL A 80 1.37 -5.57 10.85
N GLY A 81 0.94 -5.19 9.64
CA GLY A 81 -0.06 -5.96 8.93
C GLY A 81 0.41 -7.37 8.61
N LEU A 82 1.65 -7.49 8.13
CA LEU A 82 2.20 -8.80 7.85
C LEU A 82 2.35 -9.61 9.13
N GLY A 83 2.76 -8.96 10.21
CA GLY A 83 2.86 -9.63 11.48
C GLY A 83 1.54 -10.18 11.95
N LEU A 84 0.47 -9.38 11.78
CA LEU A 84 -0.87 -9.83 12.16
C LEU A 84 -1.33 -10.99 11.29
N ILE A 85 -1.07 -10.91 10.00
CA ILE A 85 -1.46 -11.99 9.09
C ILE A 85 -0.73 -13.28 9.45
N VAL A 86 0.56 -13.17 9.70
CA VAL A 86 1.35 -14.35 10.09
C VAL A 86 0.84 -14.92 11.41
N ALA A 87 0.54 -14.04 12.37
CA ALA A 87 0.05 -14.49 13.67
C ALA A 87 -1.28 -15.23 13.53
N ILE A 88 -2.16 -14.70 12.67
CA ILE A 88 -3.44 -15.34 12.43
C ILE A 88 -3.24 -16.72 11.81
N PHE A 89 -2.39 -16.80 10.81
CA PHE A 89 -2.12 -18.08 10.17
C PHE A 89 -1.52 -19.08 11.14
N ARG A 90 -0.60 -18.62 11.97
CA ARG A 90 0.04 -19.51 12.93
C ARG A 90 -0.95 -20.05 13.93
N ARG A 91 -1.90 -19.23 14.32
CA ARG A 91 -2.93 -19.69 15.25
C ARG A 91 -3.87 -20.67 14.59
N LYS A 92 -4.20 -20.42 13.34
CA LYS A 92 -5.12 -21.29 12.63
C LYS A 92 -4.53 -22.66 12.36
N LEU A 93 -3.28 -22.67 11.94
CA LEU A 93 -2.65 -23.93 11.57
C LEU A 93 -2.59 -24.92 12.73
N PRO A 94 -2.10 -24.53 13.90
CA PRO A 94 -2.11 -25.46 15.02
C PRO A 94 -3.52 -25.89 15.41
N LEU A 95 -4.46 -24.96 15.39
CA LEU A 95 -5.83 -25.29 15.72
C LEU A 95 -6.40 -26.33 14.77
N ASP A 96 -6.16 -26.11 13.48
CA ASP A 96 -6.65 -27.05 12.47
C ASP A 96 -6.04 -28.43 12.67
N VAL A 97 -4.74 -28.46 12.94
CA VAL A 97 -4.06 -29.73 13.17
C VAL A 97 -4.59 -30.40 14.43
N ASP A 98 -4.78 -29.63 15.47
CA ASP A 98 -5.34 -30.16 16.71
C ASP A 98 -6.74 -30.71 16.51
N ASP A 99 -7.56 -29.98 15.77
CA ASP A 99 -8.91 -30.45 15.46
C ASP A 99 -8.87 -31.77 14.72
N LEU A 100 -7.99 -31.85 13.73
CA LEU A 100 -7.87 -33.08 12.97
C LEU A 100 -7.39 -34.22 13.84
N SER A 101 -6.45 -33.95 14.74
CA SER A 101 -5.97 -34.95 15.64
C SER A 101 -7.07 -35.47 16.56
N GLU A 102 -7.85 -34.55 17.08
CA GLU A 102 -8.97 -34.92 17.94
C GLU A 102 -10.00 -35.75 17.22
N LEU A 103 -10.29 -35.36 16.00
CA LEU A 103 -11.25 -36.09 15.19
C LEU A 103 -10.78 -37.51 14.89
N ARG A 104 -9.48 -37.65 14.72
CA ARG A 104 -8.96 -38.98 14.45
C ARG A 104 -8.90 -39.84 15.69
N GLY A 105 -8.96 -39.17 16.77
CA GLY A 105 -8.98 -39.94 17.96
C GLY A 105 -7.85 -39.87 18.78
#